data_38c37a7c7746b254360b4d3e84b45b8d
#
_entry.id   38c37a7c7746b254360b4d3e84b45b8d
#
_cell.length_a   1.000
_cell.length_b   1.000
_cell.length_c   1.000
_cell.angle_alpha   90.00
_cell.angle_beta   90.00
_cell.angle_gamma   90.00
#
_symmetry.space_group_name_H-M   'P 1'
#
loop_
_entity.id
_entity.type
_entity.pdbx_description
1 polymer ?
#
loop_
_entity_poly.entity_id
_entity_poly.type
_entity_poly.pdbx_seq_one_letter_code
_entity_poly.pdbx_strand_id
1 'polypeptide(L)'
;LYSYEDAKGYIRLAIDRKKKNLKAHYLFNLLTEGTTLLRKMADEFELNYKLCHIDKSPMNVKDWAYLEAPKKYNNKVQQALAELSLQLPTFALLDDGIKQEEQLCLLVEKGVFWGMGFIGKEQNPRDIETLKEQLIPYADSDYIRNSIFSFVATYPHKKIDLLAAEAL
;
A
#
# COMPACT_ATOMS: atom_id res chain seq x y z
N LEU A 1 -6.95 -4.34 -1.74
CA LEU A 1 -7.44 -3.38 -2.73
C LEU A 1 -6.83 -3.69 -4.09
N TYR A 2 -7.67 -3.86 -5.09
CA TYR A 2 -7.29 -4.13 -6.48
C TYR A 2 -7.91 -3.08 -7.39
N SER A 3 -7.30 -2.86 -8.57
CA SER A 3 -7.91 -2.14 -9.67
C SER A 3 -7.88 -2.98 -10.93
N TYR A 4 -8.85 -2.76 -11.79
CA TYR A 4 -8.90 -3.35 -13.12
C TYR A 4 -9.72 -2.46 -14.05
N GLU A 5 -9.44 -2.51 -15.34
CA GLU A 5 -10.23 -1.80 -16.35
C GLU A 5 -11.36 -2.69 -16.85
N ASP A 6 -12.57 -2.13 -16.93
CA ASP A 6 -13.72 -2.83 -17.47
C ASP A 6 -13.83 -2.67 -19.01
N ALA A 7 -14.76 -3.40 -19.63
CA ALA A 7 -14.95 -3.37 -21.08
C ALA A 7 -15.36 -2.00 -21.65
N LYS A 8 -15.74 -1.04 -20.81
CA LYS A 8 -16.08 0.34 -21.19
C LYS A 8 -14.95 1.32 -20.92
N GLY A 9 -13.78 0.84 -20.50
CA GLY A 9 -12.59 1.63 -20.23
C GLY A 9 -12.57 2.34 -18.87
N TYR A 10 -13.45 1.96 -17.92
CA TYR A 10 -13.45 2.50 -16.57
C TYR A 10 -12.54 1.68 -15.65
N ILE A 11 -11.69 2.33 -14.90
CA ILE A 11 -10.93 1.69 -13.82
C ILE A 11 -11.88 1.45 -12.66
N ARG A 12 -12.01 0.19 -12.27
CA ARG A 12 -12.78 -0.25 -11.11
C ARG A 12 -11.86 -0.55 -9.94
N LEU A 13 -12.33 -0.23 -8.74
CA LEU A 13 -11.69 -0.59 -7.48
C LEU A 13 -12.48 -1.67 -6.77
N ALA A 14 -11.80 -2.63 -6.19
CA ALA A 14 -12.44 -3.71 -5.44
C ALA A 14 -11.62 -4.13 -4.22
N ILE A 15 -12.32 -4.43 -3.13
CA ILE A 15 -11.77 -5.16 -1.99
C ILE A 15 -12.23 -6.60 -2.10
N ASP A 16 -11.29 -7.50 -2.27
CA ASP A 16 -11.59 -8.93 -2.40
C ASP A 16 -10.45 -9.74 -1.79
N ARG A 17 -10.71 -11.03 -1.55
CA ARG A 17 -9.67 -11.98 -1.17
C ARG A 17 -8.62 -12.04 -2.27
N LYS A 18 -7.39 -12.38 -1.89
CA LYS A 18 -6.26 -12.44 -2.81
C LYS A 18 -6.59 -13.26 -4.06
N LYS A 19 -6.42 -12.63 -5.22
CA LYS A 19 -6.47 -13.30 -6.54
C LYS A 19 -5.05 -13.48 -7.07
N LYS A 20 -4.70 -14.71 -7.46
CA LYS A 20 -3.33 -15.07 -7.90
C LYS A 20 -2.78 -14.22 -9.05
N ASN A 21 -3.64 -13.64 -9.88
CA ASN A 21 -3.27 -12.97 -11.13
C ASN A 21 -3.43 -11.44 -11.08
N LEU A 22 -3.79 -10.85 -9.95
CA LEU A 22 -3.96 -9.42 -9.81
C LEU A 22 -2.98 -8.87 -8.77
N LYS A 23 -2.24 -7.83 -9.14
CA LYS A 23 -1.39 -7.09 -8.21
C LYS A 23 -2.27 -6.25 -7.29
N ALA A 24 -2.18 -6.47 -5.98
CA ALA A 24 -2.86 -5.65 -5.01
C ALA A 24 -2.15 -4.29 -4.85
N HIS A 25 -2.91 -3.21 -4.74
CA HIS A 25 -2.38 -1.90 -4.34
C HIS A 25 -2.11 -1.87 -2.84
N TYR A 26 -2.95 -2.54 -2.05
CA TYR A 26 -2.78 -2.68 -0.62
C TYR A 26 -3.44 -3.96 -0.10
N LEU A 27 -2.85 -4.53 0.97
CA LEU A 27 -3.38 -5.70 1.66
C LEU A 27 -3.90 -5.28 3.03
N PHE A 28 -5.04 -5.83 3.40
CA PHE A 28 -5.69 -5.60 4.69
C PHE A 28 -5.74 -6.91 5.47
N ASN A 29 -5.63 -6.83 6.76
CA ASN A 29 -5.84 -7.97 7.65
C ASN A 29 -7.34 -8.29 7.78
N LEU A 30 -8.18 -7.27 7.78
CA LEU A 30 -9.63 -7.41 7.88
C LEU A 30 -10.33 -6.82 6.66
N LEU A 31 -11.36 -7.50 6.17
CA LEU A 31 -12.19 -7.03 5.05
C LEU A 31 -12.86 -5.67 5.38
N THR A 32 -13.24 -5.48 6.63
CA THR A 32 -13.86 -4.24 7.13
C THR A 32 -12.94 -3.03 7.01
N GLU A 33 -11.65 -3.19 7.29
CA GLU A 33 -10.66 -2.11 7.12
C GLU A 33 -10.58 -1.69 5.66
N GLY A 34 -10.47 -2.66 4.74
CA GLY A 34 -10.41 -2.39 3.32
C GLY A 34 -11.66 -1.71 2.78
N THR A 35 -12.86 -2.16 3.18
CA THR A 35 -14.12 -1.55 2.75
C THR A 35 -14.31 -0.15 3.31
N THR A 36 -13.87 0.11 4.54
CA THR A 36 -13.91 1.44 5.16
C THR A 36 -12.97 2.41 4.43
N LEU A 37 -11.75 1.98 4.14
CA LEU A 37 -10.80 2.79 3.37
C LEU A 37 -11.32 3.09 1.96
N LEU A 38 -11.82 2.07 1.25
CA LEU A 38 -12.35 2.26 -0.11
C LEU A 38 -13.53 3.22 -0.13
N ARG A 39 -14.41 3.16 0.88
CA ARG A 39 -15.52 4.11 1.02
C ARG A 39 -15.01 5.54 1.24
N LYS A 40 -14.06 5.72 2.17
CA LYS A 40 -13.43 7.02 2.41
C LYS A 40 -12.80 7.59 1.13
N MET A 41 -12.05 6.79 0.39
CA MET A 41 -11.46 7.19 -0.88
C MET A 41 -12.53 7.58 -1.92
N ALA A 42 -13.61 6.79 -2.01
CA ALA A 42 -14.68 7.06 -2.95
C ALA A 42 -15.40 8.39 -2.62
N ASP A 43 -15.62 8.69 -1.34
CA ASP A 43 -16.22 9.96 -0.90
C ASP A 43 -15.29 11.15 -1.18
N GLU A 44 -14.00 11.02 -0.85
CA GLU A 44 -13.00 12.09 -0.97
C GLU A 44 -12.73 12.47 -2.44
N PHE A 45 -12.64 11.47 -3.31
CA PHE A 45 -12.36 11.65 -4.74
C PHE A 45 -13.60 11.62 -5.63
N GLU A 46 -14.79 11.62 -5.06
CA GLU A 46 -16.07 11.55 -5.76
C GLU A 46 -16.14 10.37 -6.75
N LEU A 47 -15.68 9.21 -6.31
CA LEU A 47 -15.73 8.00 -7.13
C LEU A 47 -17.12 7.37 -7.11
N ASN A 48 -17.49 6.75 -8.22
CA ASN A 48 -18.78 6.08 -8.31
C ASN A 48 -18.79 4.78 -7.47
N TYR A 49 -19.74 4.66 -6.54
CA TYR A 49 -19.85 3.53 -5.61
C TYR A 49 -20.05 2.17 -6.30
N LYS A 50 -20.73 2.16 -7.45
CA LYS A 50 -20.94 0.91 -8.22
C LYS A 50 -19.66 0.49 -8.96
N LEU A 51 -18.85 1.44 -9.44
CA LEU A 51 -17.56 1.15 -10.03
C LEU A 51 -16.51 0.75 -8.97
N CYS A 52 -16.72 1.12 -7.71
CA CYS A 52 -15.90 0.71 -6.57
C CYS A 52 -16.44 -0.53 -5.84
N HIS A 53 -17.46 -1.20 -6.34
CA HIS A 53 -18.13 -2.35 -5.70
C HIS A 53 -18.57 -2.10 -4.23
N ILE A 54 -18.76 -0.83 -3.86
CA ILE A 54 -19.34 -0.43 -2.58
C ILE A 54 -20.85 -0.64 -2.63
N ASP A 55 -21.48 -0.16 -3.69
CA ASP A 55 -22.85 -0.54 -4.10
C ASP A 55 -22.74 -1.73 -5.07
N LYS A 56 -23.26 -2.87 -4.65
CA LYS A 56 -23.21 -4.12 -5.42
C LYS A 56 -24.34 -4.27 -6.44
N SER A 57 -25.22 -3.29 -6.51
CA SER A 57 -26.28 -3.31 -7.53
C SER A 57 -25.70 -3.12 -8.94
N PRO A 58 -26.25 -3.76 -9.97
CA PRO A 58 -25.74 -3.62 -11.33
C PRO A 58 -25.93 -2.19 -11.86
N MET A 59 -25.00 -1.74 -12.70
CA MET A 59 -25.11 -0.49 -13.42
C MET A 59 -26.30 -0.54 -14.40
N ASN A 60 -27.20 0.42 -14.30
CA ASN A 60 -28.30 0.58 -15.23
C ASN A 60 -28.07 1.69 -16.27
N VAL A 61 -28.97 1.88 -17.20
CA VAL A 61 -28.83 2.88 -18.28
C VAL A 61 -28.67 4.32 -17.73
N LYS A 62 -29.41 4.64 -16.65
CA LYS A 62 -29.29 5.97 -16.01
C LYS A 62 -27.95 6.16 -15.34
N ASP A 63 -27.45 5.12 -14.64
CA ASP A 63 -26.14 5.18 -14.00
C ASP A 63 -25.04 5.51 -15.03
N TRP A 64 -25.07 4.86 -16.19
CA TRP A 64 -24.12 5.13 -17.27
C TRP A 64 -24.28 6.52 -17.87
N ALA A 65 -25.51 7.03 -17.98
CA ALA A 65 -25.78 8.34 -18.55
C ALA A 65 -25.26 9.51 -17.69
N TYR A 66 -25.22 9.32 -16.36
CA TYR A 66 -24.71 10.33 -15.42
C TYR A 66 -23.21 10.20 -15.12
N LEU A 67 -22.57 9.16 -15.62
CA LEU A 67 -21.16 8.93 -15.36
C LEU A 67 -20.28 9.85 -16.22
N GLU A 68 -19.23 10.37 -15.64
CA GLU A 68 -18.20 11.11 -16.37
C GLU A 68 -17.56 10.24 -17.44
N ALA A 69 -16.95 10.86 -18.47
CA ALA A 69 -16.15 10.13 -19.46
C ALA A 69 -15.05 9.30 -18.80
N PRO A 70 -14.72 8.09 -19.32
CA PRO A 70 -13.74 7.18 -18.71
C PRO A 70 -12.42 7.87 -18.36
N LYS A 71 -11.89 8.68 -19.26
CA LYS A 71 -10.62 9.41 -19.04
C LYS A 71 -10.67 10.30 -17.80
N LYS A 72 -11.77 11.04 -17.61
CA LYS A 72 -11.92 11.96 -16.48
C LYS A 72 -12.11 11.20 -15.17
N TYR A 73 -12.94 10.16 -15.18
CA TYR A 73 -13.15 9.29 -14.03
C TYR A 73 -11.86 8.56 -13.62
N ASN A 74 -11.15 7.98 -14.59
CA ASN A 74 -9.92 7.24 -14.33
C ASN A 74 -8.81 8.13 -13.74
N ASN A 75 -8.75 9.41 -14.11
CA ASN A 75 -7.83 10.36 -13.49
C ASN A 75 -8.12 10.52 -12.00
N LYS A 76 -9.38 10.58 -11.58
CA LYS A 76 -9.75 10.63 -10.15
C LYS A 76 -9.33 9.35 -9.41
N VAL A 77 -9.54 8.19 -10.04
CA VAL A 77 -9.11 6.90 -9.46
C VAL A 77 -7.58 6.86 -9.31
N GLN A 78 -6.83 7.32 -10.30
CA GLN A 78 -5.38 7.36 -10.23
C GLN A 78 -4.88 8.33 -9.17
N GLN A 79 -5.51 9.50 -9.01
CA GLN A 79 -5.20 10.44 -7.93
C GLN A 79 -5.47 9.80 -6.55
N ALA A 80 -6.61 9.13 -6.38
CA ALA A 80 -6.93 8.44 -5.14
C ALA A 80 -5.91 7.34 -4.79
N LEU A 81 -5.46 6.56 -5.78
CA LEU A 81 -4.44 5.54 -5.58
C LEU A 81 -3.05 6.14 -5.30
N ALA A 82 -2.71 7.26 -5.93
CA ALA A 82 -1.46 7.97 -5.66
C ALA A 82 -1.45 8.53 -4.22
N GLU A 83 -2.53 9.17 -3.78
CA GLU A 83 -2.68 9.67 -2.42
C GLU A 83 -2.61 8.52 -1.39
N LEU A 84 -3.29 7.40 -1.64
CA LEU A 84 -3.17 6.20 -0.81
C LEU A 84 -1.71 5.75 -0.70
N SER A 85 -0.98 5.72 -1.81
CA SER A 85 0.43 5.31 -1.82
C SER A 85 1.31 6.23 -0.95
N LEU A 86 1.01 7.52 -0.88
CA LEU A 86 1.72 8.47 -0.01
C LEU A 86 1.39 8.25 1.48
N GLN A 87 0.16 7.85 1.78
CA GLN A 87 -0.29 7.59 3.15
C GLN A 87 0.14 6.23 3.69
N LEU A 88 0.65 5.33 2.84
CA LEU A 88 1.09 4.01 3.27
C LEU A 88 2.33 4.10 4.17
N PRO A 89 2.43 3.25 5.20
CA PRO A 89 3.49 3.34 6.17
C PRO A 89 4.87 3.11 5.54
N THR A 90 5.81 3.96 5.90
CA THR A 90 7.24 3.78 5.62
C THR A 90 7.95 3.64 6.94
N PHE A 91 8.64 2.53 7.14
CA PHE A 91 9.33 2.24 8.40
C PHE A 91 10.49 1.27 8.20
N ALA A 92 11.45 1.32 9.13
CA ALA A 92 12.47 0.30 9.29
C ALA A 92 12.14 -0.60 10.48
N LEU A 93 12.45 -1.88 10.37
CA LEU A 93 12.53 -2.80 11.50
C LEU A 93 13.98 -3.07 11.81
N LEU A 94 14.32 -2.94 13.09
CA LEU A 94 15.65 -3.25 13.57
C LEU A 94 15.60 -4.46 14.50
N ASP A 95 16.54 -5.37 14.31
CA ASP A 95 16.74 -6.53 15.19
C ASP A 95 18.23 -6.74 15.41
N ASP A 96 18.60 -7.61 16.36
CA ASP A 96 19.99 -7.94 16.62
C ASP A 96 20.65 -8.53 15.37
N GLY A 97 21.87 -8.09 15.11
CA GLY A 97 22.71 -8.62 14.04
C GLY A 97 23.42 -9.90 14.43
N ILE A 98 24.12 -10.50 13.46
CA ILE A 98 24.97 -11.67 13.71
C ILE A 98 26.22 -11.26 14.52
N LYS A 99 26.76 -10.07 14.25
CA LYS A 99 27.89 -9.51 14.97
C LYS A 99 27.43 -8.44 15.97
N GLN A 100 28.22 -8.23 16.99
CA GLN A 100 27.89 -7.34 18.10
C GLN A 100 27.68 -5.88 17.65
N GLU A 101 28.37 -5.44 16.60
CA GLU A 101 28.34 -4.07 16.09
C GLU A 101 27.36 -3.88 14.92
N GLU A 102 26.65 -4.93 14.54
CA GLU A 102 25.68 -4.93 13.46
C GLU A 102 24.26 -5.07 14.00
N GLN A 103 23.30 -4.60 13.23
CA GLN A 103 21.88 -4.84 13.44
C GLN A 103 21.22 -5.22 12.11
N LEU A 104 20.27 -6.15 12.16
CA LEU A 104 19.44 -6.48 11.01
C LEU A 104 18.48 -5.32 10.80
N CYS A 105 18.37 -4.87 9.55
CA CYS A 105 17.43 -3.84 9.14
C CYS A 105 16.56 -4.37 8.00
N LEU A 106 15.25 -4.23 8.15
CA LEU A 106 14.26 -4.43 7.08
C LEU A 106 13.62 -3.09 6.77
N LEU A 107 13.51 -2.76 5.49
CA LEU A 107 12.86 -1.53 5.03
C LEU A 107 11.52 -1.85 4.37
N VAL A 108 10.47 -1.19 4.87
CA VAL A 108 9.17 -1.12 4.22
C VAL A 108 8.96 0.32 3.78
N GLU A 109 8.76 0.54 2.49
CA GLU A 109 8.52 1.85 1.91
C GLU A 109 7.13 1.89 1.27
N LYS A 110 6.31 2.85 1.68
CA LYS A 110 4.94 3.02 1.18
C LYS A 110 4.14 1.70 1.19
N GLY A 111 4.21 0.98 2.30
CA GLY A 111 3.53 -0.30 2.49
C GLY A 111 4.10 -1.49 1.75
N VAL A 112 5.21 -1.33 1.01
CA VAL A 112 5.86 -2.38 0.21
C VAL A 112 7.19 -2.77 0.86
N PHE A 113 7.44 -4.08 1.03
CA PHE A 113 8.75 -4.54 1.47
C PHE A 113 9.80 -4.23 0.39
N TRP A 114 10.77 -3.40 0.75
CA TRP A 114 11.82 -2.98 -0.18
C TRP A 114 13.01 -3.94 -0.16
N GLY A 115 13.47 -4.30 1.04
CA GLY A 115 14.63 -5.16 1.19
C GLY A 115 15.12 -5.25 2.63
N MET A 116 16.21 -5.97 2.83
CA MET A 116 16.82 -6.14 4.14
C MET A 116 18.34 -6.32 4.04
N GLY A 117 19.03 -6.11 5.16
CA GLY A 117 20.47 -6.30 5.27
C GLY A 117 20.96 -5.97 6.66
N PHE A 118 22.27 -6.04 6.86
CA PHE A 118 22.89 -5.64 8.11
C PHE A 118 23.46 -4.24 7.98
N ILE A 119 23.19 -3.41 8.96
CA ILE A 119 23.72 -2.04 9.08
C ILE A 119 24.47 -1.90 10.40
N GLY A 120 25.40 -0.96 10.47
CA GLY A 120 26.11 -0.64 11.73
C GLY A 120 25.16 -0.06 12.77
N LYS A 121 25.34 -0.38 14.04
CA LYS A 121 24.52 0.16 15.15
C LYS A 121 24.61 1.67 15.30
N GLU A 122 25.70 2.28 14.83
CA GLU A 122 25.90 3.76 14.84
C GLU A 122 25.15 4.46 13.71
N GLN A 123 24.63 3.71 12.74
CA GLN A 123 23.98 4.28 11.59
C GLN A 123 22.60 4.81 11.92
N ASN A 124 22.27 5.98 11.36
CA ASN A 124 20.93 6.54 11.49
C ASN A 124 19.96 5.80 10.57
N PRO A 125 19.05 4.98 11.11
CA PRO A 125 18.09 4.23 10.29
C PRO A 125 16.99 5.11 9.69
N ARG A 126 17.01 6.41 9.92
CA ARG A 126 16.00 7.34 9.41
C ARG A 126 16.31 7.90 8.02
N ASP A 127 17.51 7.70 7.54
CA ASP A 127 17.89 8.10 6.19
C ASP A 127 17.61 6.95 5.21
N ILE A 128 16.48 7.05 4.51
CA ILE A 128 15.98 6.02 3.60
C ILE A 128 16.94 5.78 2.44
N GLU A 129 17.53 6.83 1.88
CA GLU A 129 18.44 6.70 0.73
C GLU A 129 19.72 5.98 1.14
N THR A 130 20.29 6.36 2.27
CA THR A 130 21.46 5.64 2.84
C THR A 130 21.13 4.20 3.18
N LEU A 131 19.93 3.91 3.70
CA LEU A 131 19.49 2.53 3.94
C LEU A 131 19.42 1.73 2.62
N LYS A 132 18.86 2.29 1.57
CA LYS A 132 18.74 1.63 0.27
C LYS A 132 20.08 1.29 -0.38
N GLU A 133 21.11 2.09 -0.14
CA GLU A 133 22.47 1.80 -0.63
C GLU A 133 23.11 0.56 0.05
N GLN A 134 22.68 0.23 1.25
CA GLN A 134 23.27 -0.83 2.06
C GLN A 134 22.42 -2.09 2.12
N LEU A 135 21.11 -1.93 2.01
CA LEU A 135 20.18 -3.06 2.02
C LEU A 135 20.15 -3.77 0.67
N ILE A 136 19.93 -5.06 0.71
CA ILE A 136 19.72 -5.87 -0.49
C ILE A 136 18.23 -5.82 -0.83
N PRO A 137 17.86 -5.35 -2.05
CA PRO A 137 16.48 -5.35 -2.47
C PRO A 137 15.97 -6.79 -2.69
N TYR A 138 14.75 -7.05 -2.24
CA TYR A 138 14.07 -8.34 -2.45
C TYR A 138 12.70 -8.13 -3.08
N ALA A 139 12.24 -9.14 -3.79
CA ALA A 139 10.89 -9.13 -4.33
C ALA A 139 9.87 -9.13 -3.18
N ASP A 140 8.95 -8.16 -3.23
CA ASP A 140 7.85 -8.08 -2.28
C ASP A 140 6.86 -9.23 -2.51
N SER A 141 6.35 -9.79 -1.43
CA SER A 141 5.30 -10.80 -1.45
C SER A 141 4.34 -10.63 -0.28
N ASP A 142 3.12 -11.10 -0.47
CA ASP A 142 2.11 -11.03 0.60
C ASP A 142 2.54 -11.81 1.85
N TYR A 143 3.26 -12.92 1.66
CA TYR A 143 3.77 -13.72 2.78
C TYR A 143 4.77 -12.90 3.61
N ILE A 144 5.73 -12.25 2.95
CA ILE A 144 6.74 -11.42 3.61
C ILE A 144 6.07 -10.25 4.32
N ARG A 145 5.15 -9.54 3.65
CA ARG A 145 4.45 -8.41 4.26
C ARG A 145 3.63 -8.82 5.49
N ASN A 146 2.88 -9.91 5.39
CA ASN A 146 2.12 -10.42 6.54
C ASN A 146 3.03 -10.83 7.70
N SER A 147 4.18 -11.44 7.41
CA SER A 147 5.17 -11.80 8.42
C SER A 147 5.75 -10.55 9.09
N ILE A 148 6.08 -9.52 8.32
CA ILE A 148 6.58 -8.24 8.82
C ILE A 148 5.52 -7.56 9.72
N PHE A 149 4.27 -7.46 9.28
CA PHE A 149 3.21 -6.83 10.07
C PHE A 149 2.89 -7.62 11.35
N SER A 150 2.92 -8.96 11.30
CA SER A 150 2.77 -9.79 12.51
C SER A 150 3.93 -9.59 13.48
N PHE A 151 5.15 -9.46 12.96
CA PHE A 151 6.33 -9.17 13.79
C PHE A 151 6.23 -7.78 14.45
N VAL A 152 5.82 -6.76 13.70
CA VAL A 152 5.60 -5.40 14.24
C VAL A 152 4.54 -5.41 15.34
N ALA A 153 3.44 -6.15 15.16
CA ALA A 153 2.40 -6.26 16.19
C ALA A 153 2.92 -6.91 17.48
N THR A 154 3.84 -7.86 17.36
CA THR A 154 4.45 -8.56 18.51
C THR A 154 5.56 -7.73 19.16
N TYR A 155 6.36 -7.03 18.37
CA TYR A 155 7.54 -6.28 18.82
C TYR A 155 7.51 -4.82 18.32
N PRO A 156 6.55 -4.00 18.77
CA PRO A 156 6.38 -2.63 18.26
C PRO A 156 7.58 -1.73 18.53
N HIS A 157 8.36 -2.02 19.57
CA HIS A 157 9.58 -1.26 19.92
C HIS A 157 10.74 -1.42 18.92
N LYS A 158 10.70 -2.46 18.07
CA LYS A 158 11.69 -2.70 17.01
C LYS A 158 11.38 -1.92 15.72
N LYS A 159 10.22 -1.29 15.64
CA LYS A 159 9.79 -0.47 14.51
C LYS A 159 10.23 0.97 14.69
N ILE A 160 10.80 1.53 13.64
CA ILE A 160 11.12 2.96 13.53
C ILE A 160 10.32 3.52 12.36
N ASP A 161 9.37 4.40 12.66
CA ASP A 161 8.61 5.09 11.62
C ASP A 161 9.53 6.09 10.91
N LEU A 162 9.55 5.98 9.59
CA LEU A 162 10.29 6.85 8.70
C LEU A 162 9.28 7.77 8.05
N LEU A 163 9.37 9.05 8.33
CA LEU A 163 8.58 10.05 7.61
C LEU A 163 9.08 10.05 6.16
N ALA A 164 8.15 9.97 5.21
CA ALA A 164 8.48 10.31 3.84
C ALA A 164 9.12 11.70 3.87
N ALA A 165 10.30 11.86 3.29
CA ALA A 165 10.89 13.18 3.15
C ALA A 165 9.83 14.06 2.52
N GLU A 166 9.33 15.05 3.27
CA GLU A 166 8.44 16.05 2.72
C GLU A 166 9.18 16.64 1.52
N ALA A 167 8.59 16.52 0.36
CA ALA A 167 9.07 17.19 -0.83
C ALA A 167 9.00 18.70 -0.55
N LEU A 168 10.15 19.25 -0.20
CA LEU A 168 10.37 20.70 -0.18
C LEU A 168 10.33 21.25 -1.60
#